data_2e84a269e6b651a3e9a7a0004ae72dba
#
_entry.id   2e84a269e6b651a3e9a7a0004ae72dba
#
_cell.length_a   1.000
_cell.length_b   1.000
_cell.length_c   1.000
_cell.angle_alpha   90.00
_cell.angle_beta   90.00
_cell.angle_gamma   90.00
#
_symmetry.space_group_name_H-M   'P 1'
#
loop_
_entity.id
_entity.type
_entity.pdbx_description
1 polymer ?
#
loop_
_entity_poly.entity_id
_entity_poly.type
_entity_poly.pdbx_seq_one_letter_code
_entity_poly.pdbx_strand_id
1 'polypeptide(L)'
;YKLANAEAITLSGQVSIRWIENRMNNYLNKVLKTEDVDYVIASDTDSIYLNLGPLVETVYKGREATTEGIVSFLNKICEVEFEKYIESSYEKLASYVNAYDQKMFMKRENIADRGIWTAKKRYILNVWDSEGVRYEEPKLKMMGIEAVKSSTPAPCRLPVSYTHLRAHETVAN
;
A
#
# COMPACT_ATOMS: atom_id res chain seq x y z
N TYR A 1 13.89 -11.95 29.15
CA TYR A 1 12.99 -11.96 27.98
C TYR A 1 12.06 -13.18 28.08
N LYS A 2 10.73 -12.96 28.08
CA LYS A 2 9.77 -14.07 28.01
C LYS A 2 9.39 -14.26 26.54
N LEU A 3 9.63 -15.44 25.99
CA LEU A 3 9.30 -15.82 24.61
C LEU A 3 7.82 -15.59 24.29
N ALA A 4 6.95 -15.94 25.24
CA ALA A 4 5.50 -15.73 25.11
C ALA A 4 5.09 -14.28 24.85
N ASN A 5 5.81 -13.28 25.38
CA ASN A 5 5.51 -11.88 25.10
C ASN A 5 5.87 -11.50 23.66
N ALA A 6 7.01 -11.98 23.14
CA ALA A 6 7.40 -11.73 21.76
C ALA A 6 6.45 -12.41 20.78
N GLU A 7 6.02 -13.63 21.08
CA GLU A 7 5.04 -14.37 20.30
C GLU A 7 3.68 -13.63 20.29
N ALA A 8 3.20 -13.19 21.44
CA ALA A 8 1.95 -12.44 21.54
C ALA A 8 1.94 -11.15 20.70
N ILE A 9 3.04 -10.39 20.73
CA ILE A 9 3.19 -9.17 19.91
C ILE A 9 3.12 -9.52 18.43
N THR A 10 3.85 -10.54 18.00
CA THR A 10 3.90 -10.95 16.58
C THR A 10 2.53 -11.46 16.10
N LEU A 11 1.87 -12.29 16.88
CA LEU A 11 0.54 -12.81 16.53
C LEU A 11 -0.52 -11.73 16.53
N SER A 12 -0.49 -10.79 17.46
CA SER A 12 -1.39 -9.64 17.49
C SER A 12 -1.24 -8.78 16.23
N GLY A 13 0.01 -8.52 15.79
CA GLY A 13 0.29 -7.82 14.54
C GLY A 13 -0.29 -8.55 13.33
N GLN A 14 -0.12 -9.87 13.24
CA GLN A 14 -0.68 -10.68 12.16
C GLN A 14 -2.21 -10.66 12.14
N VAL A 15 -2.85 -10.73 13.29
CA VAL A 15 -4.32 -10.63 13.38
C VAL A 15 -4.78 -9.26 12.93
N SER A 16 -4.12 -8.20 13.39
CA SER A 16 -4.49 -6.81 13.07
C SER A 16 -4.38 -6.52 11.57
N ILE A 17 -3.29 -6.93 10.91
CA ILE A 17 -3.11 -6.67 9.48
C ILE A 17 -4.11 -7.46 8.64
N ARG A 18 -4.34 -8.75 8.94
CA ARG A 18 -5.34 -9.58 8.24
C ARG A 18 -6.76 -9.07 8.43
N TRP A 19 -7.08 -8.54 9.62
CA TRP A 19 -8.36 -7.92 9.87
C TRP A 19 -8.60 -6.75 8.93
N ILE A 20 -7.62 -5.85 8.80
CA ILE A 20 -7.73 -4.68 7.92
C ILE A 20 -7.76 -5.07 6.45
N GLU A 21 -6.96 -6.04 6.00
CA GLU A 21 -7.03 -6.59 4.64
C GLU A 21 -8.46 -6.99 4.28
N ASN A 22 -9.08 -7.84 5.10
CA ASN A 22 -10.44 -8.31 4.88
C ASN A 22 -11.46 -7.15 4.90
N ARG A 23 -11.31 -6.21 5.84
CA ARG A 23 -12.20 -5.06 5.94
C ARG A 23 -12.11 -4.14 4.73
N MET A 24 -10.90 -3.84 4.26
CA MET A 24 -10.69 -2.99 3.10
C MET A 24 -11.17 -3.65 1.80
N ASN A 25 -10.94 -4.94 1.62
CA ASN A 25 -11.50 -5.70 0.49
C ASN A 25 -13.04 -5.65 0.48
N ASN A 26 -13.67 -5.93 1.61
CA ASN A 26 -15.13 -5.86 1.73
C ASN A 26 -15.68 -4.44 1.46
N TYR A 27 -14.97 -3.41 1.95
CA TYR A 27 -15.35 -2.02 1.72
C TYR A 27 -15.28 -1.65 0.24
N LEU A 28 -14.16 -1.95 -0.42
CA LEU A 28 -13.95 -1.64 -1.83
C LEU A 28 -14.90 -2.45 -2.73
N ASN A 29 -15.13 -3.72 -2.45
CA ASN A 29 -16.14 -4.52 -3.18
C ASN A 29 -17.54 -3.89 -3.07
N LYS A 30 -17.93 -3.42 -1.89
CA LYS A 30 -19.22 -2.73 -1.71
C LYS A 30 -19.28 -1.41 -2.48
N VAL A 31 -18.23 -0.59 -2.43
CA VAL A 31 -18.18 0.72 -3.11
C VAL A 31 -18.18 0.55 -4.63
N LEU A 32 -17.42 -0.40 -5.14
CA LEU A 32 -17.26 -0.65 -6.58
C LEU A 32 -18.33 -1.59 -7.14
N LYS A 33 -19.20 -2.13 -6.29
CA LYS A 33 -20.24 -3.10 -6.64
C LYS A 33 -19.66 -4.35 -7.34
N THR A 34 -18.56 -4.84 -6.81
CA THR A 34 -17.89 -6.08 -7.21
C THR A 34 -18.05 -7.14 -6.13
N GLU A 35 -17.80 -8.40 -6.46
CA GLU A 35 -17.89 -9.53 -5.54
C GLU A 35 -16.54 -10.26 -5.53
N ASP A 36 -16.01 -10.52 -4.35
CA ASP A 36 -14.79 -11.32 -4.10
C ASP A 36 -13.54 -10.86 -4.87
N VAL A 37 -13.45 -9.56 -5.21
CA VAL A 37 -12.23 -8.99 -5.80
C VAL A 37 -11.25 -8.64 -4.69
N ASP A 38 -10.01 -9.07 -4.85
CA ASP A 38 -8.92 -8.73 -3.94
C ASP A 38 -8.26 -7.41 -4.37
N TYR A 39 -8.54 -6.34 -3.65
CA TYR A 39 -7.96 -5.01 -3.85
C TYR A 39 -6.71 -4.79 -3.02
N VAL A 40 -6.48 -5.60 -1.98
CA VAL A 40 -5.27 -5.58 -1.18
C VAL A 40 -4.23 -6.47 -1.83
N ILE A 41 -3.40 -5.91 -2.69
CA ILE A 41 -2.43 -6.65 -3.51
C ILE A 41 -1.19 -7.12 -2.77
N ALA A 42 -0.86 -6.47 -1.66
CA ALA A 42 0.24 -6.85 -0.78
C ALA A 42 0.05 -6.27 0.63
N SER A 43 0.70 -6.88 1.60
CA SER A 43 0.83 -6.34 2.96
C SER A 43 2.22 -6.65 3.52
N ASP A 44 2.70 -5.79 4.40
CA ASP A 44 3.95 -6.01 5.12
C ASP A 44 3.85 -5.45 6.54
N THR A 45 3.89 -6.33 7.53
CA THR A 45 3.92 -6.04 8.98
C THR A 45 2.76 -5.13 9.44
N ASP A 46 2.76 -3.87 9.09
CA ASP A 46 1.85 -2.79 9.52
C ASP A 46 1.33 -1.94 8.36
N SER A 47 1.61 -2.32 7.12
CA SER A 47 1.17 -1.62 5.92
C SER A 47 0.40 -2.52 4.95
N ILE A 48 -0.56 -1.94 4.23
CA ILE A 48 -1.29 -2.57 3.14
C ILE A 48 -1.12 -1.78 1.84
N TYR A 49 -1.12 -2.47 0.72
CA TYR A 49 -1.05 -1.89 -0.62
C TYR A 49 -2.36 -2.16 -1.35
N LEU A 50 -3.05 -1.08 -1.72
CA LEU A 50 -4.35 -1.13 -2.36
C LEU A 50 -4.24 -0.86 -3.86
N ASN A 51 -4.86 -1.71 -4.67
CA ASN A 51 -5.09 -1.42 -6.08
C ASN A 51 -6.36 -0.55 -6.22
N LEU A 52 -6.16 0.74 -6.41
CA LEU A 52 -7.25 1.71 -6.59
C LEU A 52 -7.50 2.08 -8.06
N GLY A 53 -6.85 1.40 -9.02
CA GLY A 53 -7.08 1.59 -10.45
C GLY A 53 -8.58 1.52 -10.82
N PRO A 54 -9.30 0.46 -10.45
CA PRO A 54 -10.73 0.32 -10.73
C PRO A 54 -11.60 1.45 -10.14
N LEU A 55 -11.21 1.99 -8.97
CA LEU A 55 -11.89 3.14 -8.37
C LEU A 55 -11.68 4.42 -9.20
N VAL A 56 -10.43 4.67 -9.61
CA VAL A 56 -10.10 5.81 -10.48
C VAL A 56 -10.83 5.71 -11.81
N GLU A 57 -10.81 4.56 -12.47
CA GLU A 57 -11.54 4.31 -13.71
C GLU A 57 -13.04 4.56 -13.57
N THR A 58 -13.65 4.14 -12.46
CA THR A 58 -15.07 4.34 -12.20
C THR A 58 -15.42 5.82 -12.05
N VAL A 59 -14.59 6.57 -11.32
CA VAL A 59 -14.83 8.00 -11.04
C VAL A 59 -14.56 8.89 -12.25
N TYR A 60 -13.52 8.58 -13.01
CA TYR A 60 -13.11 9.37 -14.18
C TYR A 60 -13.65 8.85 -15.50
N LYS A 61 -14.58 7.89 -15.48
CA LYS A 61 -15.20 7.32 -16.69
C LYS A 61 -15.73 8.40 -17.62
N GLY A 62 -15.10 8.53 -18.82
CA GLY A 62 -15.48 9.53 -19.82
C GLY A 62 -15.00 10.96 -19.56
N ARG A 63 -14.06 11.16 -18.64
CA ARG A 63 -13.41 12.46 -18.37
C ARG A 63 -11.91 12.34 -18.57
N GLU A 64 -11.29 13.40 -19.08
CA GLU A 64 -9.84 13.51 -19.09
C GLU A 64 -9.36 13.69 -17.63
N ALA A 65 -8.52 12.75 -17.17
CA ALA A 65 -7.93 12.78 -15.85
C ALA A 65 -6.45 13.13 -15.97
N THR A 66 -6.05 14.24 -15.36
CA THR A 66 -4.63 14.55 -15.21
C THR A 66 -4.06 13.74 -14.03
N THR A 67 -2.78 13.36 -14.10
CA THR A 67 -2.10 12.64 -13.01
C THR A 67 -2.23 13.40 -11.69
N GLU A 68 -2.06 14.71 -11.71
CA GLU A 68 -2.21 15.56 -10.53
C GLU A 68 -3.63 15.51 -9.94
N GLY A 69 -4.66 15.52 -10.81
CA GLY A 69 -6.05 15.39 -10.40
C GLY A 69 -6.33 14.04 -9.74
N ILE A 70 -5.80 12.95 -10.30
CA ILE A 70 -5.93 11.59 -9.74
C ILE A 70 -5.24 11.51 -8.38
N VAL A 71 -4.00 12.00 -8.27
CA VAL A 71 -3.25 11.97 -7.00
C VAL A 71 -3.96 12.79 -5.92
N SER A 72 -4.49 13.97 -6.26
CA SER A 72 -5.26 14.82 -5.35
C SER A 72 -6.56 14.14 -4.89
N PHE A 73 -7.26 13.48 -5.80
CA PHE A 73 -8.46 12.70 -5.50
C PHE A 73 -8.15 11.53 -4.56
N LEU A 74 -7.11 10.74 -4.87
CA LEU A 74 -6.70 9.61 -4.05
C LEU A 74 -6.25 10.05 -2.65
N ASN A 75 -5.49 11.14 -2.55
CA ASN A 75 -5.12 11.71 -1.26
C ASN A 75 -6.36 12.05 -0.43
N LYS A 76 -7.29 12.77 -1.02
CA LYS A 76 -8.53 13.19 -0.33
C LYS A 76 -9.39 12.01 0.11
N ILE A 77 -9.56 10.98 -0.74
CA ILE A 77 -10.37 9.83 -0.37
C ILE A 77 -9.70 8.99 0.72
N CYS A 78 -8.37 8.88 0.71
CA CYS A 78 -7.63 8.22 1.79
C CYS A 78 -7.86 8.93 3.13
N GLU A 79 -7.69 10.25 3.19
CA GLU A 79 -7.83 11.02 4.43
C GLU A 79 -9.28 11.08 4.94
N VAL A 80 -10.25 11.25 4.04
CA VAL A 80 -11.65 11.48 4.44
C VAL A 80 -12.40 10.19 4.69
N GLU A 81 -12.14 9.13 3.90
CA GLU A 81 -12.92 7.90 3.92
C GLU A 81 -12.12 6.72 4.46
N PHE A 82 -10.95 6.42 3.87
CA PHE A 82 -10.25 5.17 4.20
C PHE A 82 -9.66 5.19 5.60
N GLU A 83 -9.01 6.28 6.00
CA GLU A 83 -8.42 6.38 7.35
C GLU A 83 -9.50 6.26 8.44
N LYS A 84 -10.66 6.91 8.25
CA LYS A 84 -11.79 6.79 9.19
C LYS A 84 -12.40 5.39 9.22
N TYR A 85 -12.51 4.76 8.05
CA TYR A 85 -13.02 3.40 7.97
C TYR A 85 -12.07 2.40 8.65
N ILE A 86 -10.76 2.58 8.47
CA ILE A 86 -9.73 1.76 9.12
C ILE A 86 -9.77 1.97 10.63
N GLU A 87 -9.87 3.21 11.11
CA GLU A 87 -10.00 3.52 12.53
C GLU A 87 -11.22 2.85 13.15
N SER A 88 -12.40 3.03 12.56
CA SER A 88 -13.63 2.34 12.99
C SER A 88 -13.50 0.80 12.94
N SER A 89 -12.73 0.28 11.99
CA SER A 89 -12.47 -1.17 11.89
C SER A 89 -11.57 -1.67 13.00
N TYR A 90 -10.57 -0.89 13.40
CA TYR A 90 -9.72 -1.22 14.56
C TYR A 90 -10.46 -1.07 15.89
N GLU A 91 -11.38 -0.11 16.02
CA GLU A 91 -12.26 -0.05 17.20
C GLU A 91 -13.09 -1.33 17.37
N LYS A 92 -13.64 -1.86 16.25
CA LYS A 92 -14.36 -3.13 16.25
C LYS A 92 -13.45 -4.30 16.62
N LEU A 93 -12.22 -4.32 16.12
CA LEU A 93 -11.25 -5.35 16.51
C LEU A 93 -10.91 -5.25 17.99
N ALA A 94 -10.62 -4.05 18.51
CA ALA A 94 -10.32 -3.82 19.92
C ALA A 94 -11.46 -4.30 20.83
N SER A 95 -12.70 -4.00 20.47
CA SER A 95 -13.88 -4.50 21.16
C SER A 95 -14.00 -6.02 21.09
N TYR A 96 -13.75 -6.63 19.92
CA TYR A 96 -13.82 -8.07 19.73
C TYR A 96 -12.78 -8.85 20.56
N VAL A 97 -11.55 -8.33 20.65
CA VAL A 97 -10.48 -8.96 21.45
C VAL A 97 -10.47 -8.47 22.89
N ASN A 98 -11.46 -7.69 23.32
CA ASN A 98 -11.56 -7.10 24.65
C ASN A 98 -10.28 -6.32 25.05
N ALA A 99 -9.73 -5.53 24.13
CA ALA A 99 -8.57 -4.70 24.39
C ALA A 99 -8.92 -3.56 25.35
N TYR A 100 -7.97 -3.19 26.21
CA TYR A 100 -8.14 -2.08 27.16
C TYR A 100 -8.32 -0.73 26.46
N ASP A 101 -7.60 -0.55 25.33
CA ASP A 101 -7.61 0.70 24.57
C ASP A 101 -7.28 0.42 23.10
N GLN A 102 -7.80 1.25 22.17
CA GLN A 102 -7.50 1.20 20.74
C GLN A 102 -6.38 2.20 20.43
N LYS A 103 -5.22 1.70 19.95
CA LYS A 103 -4.03 2.50 19.62
C LYS A 103 -3.48 2.25 18.21
N MET A 104 -4.24 1.54 17.39
CA MET A 104 -3.85 1.21 16.02
C MET A 104 -4.36 2.27 15.04
N PHE A 105 -3.45 2.91 14.33
CA PHE A 105 -3.77 3.91 13.32
C PHE A 105 -3.00 3.57 12.04
N MET A 106 -3.65 3.75 10.90
CA MET A 106 -3.00 3.74 9.59
C MET A 106 -3.23 5.07 8.90
N LYS A 107 -2.18 5.59 8.28
CA LYS A 107 -2.23 6.79 7.43
C LYS A 107 -1.71 6.46 6.05
N ARG A 108 -2.14 7.24 5.06
CA ARG A 108 -1.64 7.12 3.71
C ARG A 108 -0.16 7.54 3.67
N GLU A 109 0.72 6.65 3.23
CA GLU A 109 2.13 6.95 3.04
C GLU A 109 2.44 7.37 1.60
N ASN A 110 2.14 6.48 0.64
CA ASN A 110 2.53 6.69 -0.74
C ASN A 110 1.34 6.58 -1.70
N ILE A 111 1.36 7.37 -2.77
CA ILE A 111 0.53 7.20 -3.95
C ILE A 111 1.47 6.95 -5.12
N ALA A 112 1.29 5.80 -5.76
CA ALA A 112 2.08 5.36 -6.91
C ALA A 112 1.15 4.99 -8.06
N ASP A 113 1.58 5.23 -9.29
CA ASP A 113 0.85 4.80 -10.48
C ASP A 113 1.18 3.36 -10.88
N ARG A 114 2.37 2.89 -10.52
CA ARG A 114 2.87 1.54 -10.82
C ARG A 114 3.63 0.96 -9.65
N GLY A 115 3.52 -0.37 -9.51
CA GLY A 115 4.28 -1.12 -8.52
C GLY A 115 4.56 -2.54 -8.98
N ILE A 116 5.74 -3.04 -8.65
CA ILE A 116 6.12 -4.44 -8.88
C ILE A 116 6.59 -5.02 -7.55
N TRP A 117 6.01 -6.15 -7.18
CA TRP A 117 6.43 -6.98 -6.05
C TRP A 117 7.08 -8.25 -6.58
N THR A 118 8.40 -8.37 -6.43
CA THR A 118 9.15 -9.54 -6.88
C THR A 118 9.19 -10.66 -5.86
N ALA A 119 9.08 -10.31 -4.58
CA ALA A 119 8.99 -11.23 -3.46
C ALA A 119 8.54 -10.47 -2.19
N LYS A 120 8.35 -11.21 -1.09
CA LYS A 120 8.10 -10.61 0.22
C LYS A 120 9.22 -9.62 0.58
N LYS A 121 8.87 -8.40 0.95
CA LYS A 121 9.79 -7.29 1.27
C LYS A 121 10.70 -6.85 0.11
N ARG A 122 10.30 -7.15 -1.13
CA ARG A 122 11.06 -6.79 -2.34
C ARG A 122 10.11 -6.19 -3.37
N TYR A 123 10.13 -4.87 -3.48
CA TYR A 123 9.24 -4.15 -4.40
C TYR A 123 9.87 -2.88 -4.94
N ILE A 124 9.32 -2.41 -6.02
CA ILE A 124 9.61 -1.12 -6.65
C ILE A 124 8.29 -0.40 -6.87
N LEU A 125 8.19 0.86 -6.45
CA LEU A 125 7.04 1.72 -6.66
C LEU A 125 7.46 2.97 -7.42
N ASN A 126 6.63 3.41 -8.36
CA ASN A 126 6.77 4.70 -9.03
C ASN A 126 5.87 5.72 -8.31
N VAL A 127 6.44 6.47 -7.38
CA VAL A 127 5.72 7.28 -6.38
C VAL A 127 5.56 8.71 -6.84
N TRP A 128 4.31 9.20 -6.86
CA TRP A 128 3.94 10.58 -7.13
C TRP A 128 3.75 11.43 -5.88
N ASP A 129 3.39 10.82 -4.77
CA ASP A 129 3.20 11.50 -3.49
C ASP A 129 3.69 10.59 -2.36
N SER A 130 4.49 11.11 -1.46
CA SER A 130 4.98 10.43 -0.27
C SER A 130 4.71 11.28 0.95
N GLU A 131 3.87 10.80 1.86
CA GLU A 131 3.51 11.46 3.13
C GLU A 131 3.05 12.92 2.97
N GLY A 132 2.35 13.25 1.86
CA GLY A 132 1.90 14.59 1.54
C GLY A 132 2.89 15.44 0.75
N VAL A 133 4.09 14.94 0.52
CA VAL A 133 5.07 15.59 -0.38
C VAL A 133 4.82 15.13 -1.80
N ARG A 134 4.32 16.04 -2.64
CA ARG A 134 4.06 15.79 -4.05
C ARG A 134 5.29 16.01 -4.89
N TYR A 135 5.53 15.11 -5.84
CA TYR A 135 6.64 15.21 -6.77
C TYR A 135 6.15 15.73 -8.13
N GLU A 136 6.93 16.59 -8.78
CA GLU A 136 6.69 17.04 -10.16
C GLU A 136 6.91 15.89 -11.16
N GLU A 137 7.92 15.06 -10.89
CA GLU A 137 8.20 13.82 -11.60
C GLU A 137 8.19 12.66 -10.61
N PRO A 138 7.68 11.48 -10.99
CA PRO A 138 7.59 10.36 -10.06
C PRO A 138 8.96 9.88 -9.63
N LYS A 139 9.07 9.49 -8.37
CA LYS A 139 10.31 8.94 -7.78
C LYS A 139 10.18 7.44 -7.56
N LEU A 140 11.25 6.72 -7.90
CA LEU A 140 11.32 5.29 -7.62
C LEU A 140 11.61 5.04 -6.14
N LYS A 141 10.67 4.37 -5.46
CA LYS A 141 10.87 3.80 -4.12
C LYS A 141 11.17 2.31 -4.26
N MET A 142 12.38 1.91 -3.89
CA MET A 142 12.83 0.52 -3.97
C MET A 142 13.04 -0.05 -2.58
N MET A 143 12.53 -1.25 -2.31
CA MET A 143 12.71 -1.98 -1.06
C MET A 143 13.27 -3.37 -1.33
N GLY A 144 14.33 -3.76 -0.60
CA GLY A 144 14.89 -5.10 -0.65
C GLY A 144 15.51 -5.52 -1.99
N ILE A 145 15.56 -4.62 -2.97
CA ILE A 145 16.15 -4.87 -4.30
C ILE A 145 17.68 -4.75 -4.22
N GLU A 146 18.37 -5.55 -4.99
CA GLU A 146 19.84 -5.60 -4.99
C GLU A 146 20.48 -4.25 -5.31
N ALA A 147 19.85 -3.43 -6.14
CA ALA A 147 20.34 -2.10 -6.50
C ALA A 147 20.56 -1.17 -5.30
N VAL A 148 19.76 -1.31 -4.23
CA VAL A 148 19.81 -0.44 -3.04
C VAL A 148 20.50 -1.08 -1.83
N LYS A 149 20.88 -2.36 -1.90
CA LYS A 149 21.56 -3.05 -0.81
C LYS A 149 22.99 -2.56 -0.66
N SER A 150 23.43 -2.30 0.58
CA SER A 150 24.81 -1.92 0.90
C SER A 150 25.81 -3.01 0.52
N SER A 151 25.41 -4.28 0.54
CA SER A 151 26.23 -5.45 0.15
C SER A 151 26.46 -5.56 -1.35
N THR A 152 25.71 -4.84 -2.20
CA THR A 152 25.91 -4.86 -3.65
C THR A 152 27.07 -3.92 -4.03
N PRO A 153 28.11 -4.41 -4.72
CA PRO A 153 29.23 -3.56 -5.17
C PRO A 153 28.73 -2.38 -6.03
N ALA A 154 29.35 -1.22 -5.85
CA ALA A 154 28.94 0.01 -6.54
C ALA A 154 28.85 -0.14 -8.08
N PRO A 155 29.78 -0.82 -8.79
CA PRO A 155 29.68 -1.04 -10.23
C PRO A 155 28.45 -1.86 -10.67
N CYS A 156 27.93 -2.71 -9.77
CA CYS A 156 26.79 -3.58 -10.08
C CYS A 156 25.42 -2.90 -9.82
N ARG A 157 25.39 -1.81 -9.06
CA ARG A 157 24.13 -1.11 -8.71
C ARG A 157 23.45 -0.47 -9.92
N LEU A 158 24.22 0.18 -10.78
CA LEU A 158 23.71 0.83 -12.00
C LEU A 158 23.06 -0.16 -12.99
N PRO A 159 23.71 -1.27 -13.38
CA PRO A 159 23.09 -2.27 -14.25
C PRO A 159 21.81 -2.86 -13.67
N VAL A 160 21.79 -3.16 -12.36
CA VAL A 160 20.60 -3.72 -11.69
C VAL A 160 19.46 -2.72 -11.70
N SER A 161 19.71 -1.45 -11.41
CA SER A 161 18.69 -0.39 -11.51
C SER A 161 18.15 -0.27 -12.93
N TYR A 162 19.00 -0.32 -13.93
CA TYR A 162 18.61 -0.17 -15.34
C TYR A 162 17.80 -1.35 -15.86
N THR A 163 18.13 -2.58 -15.50
CA THR A 163 17.37 -3.77 -15.88
C THR A 163 15.98 -3.80 -15.24
N HIS A 164 15.84 -3.37 -14.00
CA HIS A 164 14.54 -3.26 -13.32
C HIS A 164 13.67 -2.15 -13.92
N LEU A 165 14.25 -1.03 -14.34
CA LEU A 165 13.53 0.06 -14.99
C LEU A 165 12.98 -0.38 -16.37
N ARG A 166 13.77 -1.11 -17.19
CA ARG A 166 13.30 -1.62 -18.49
C ARG A 166 12.23 -2.68 -18.40
N ALA A 167 12.22 -3.50 -17.35
CA ALA A 167 11.14 -4.46 -17.13
C ALA A 167 9.77 -3.75 -16.95
N HIS A 168 9.76 -2.49 -16.51
CA HIS A 168 8.55 -1.67 -16.41
C HIS A 168 8.00 -1.20 -17.77
N GLU A 169 8.86 -0.97 -18.76
CA GLU A 169 8.44 -0.51 -20.09
C GLU A 169 7.80 -1.63 -20.91
N THR A 170 8.17 -2.89 -20.65
CA THR A 170 7.65 -4.05 -21.39
C THR A 170 6.30 -4.59 -20.89
N VAL A 171 5.83 -4.18 -19.73
CA VAL A 171 4.52 -4.60 -19.17
C VAL A 171 3.41 -3.59 -19.49
N ALA A 172 3.73 -2.48 -20.14
CA ALA A 172 2.79 -1.39 -20.45
C ALA A 172 2.30 -1.39 -21.94
N ASN A 173 2.56 -2.48 -22.69
CA ASN A 173 2.03 -2.68 -24.05
C ASN A 173 1.05 -3.85 -24.10
#